data_36e868724714cf02f086d0c77ca3a845
#
_entry.id   36e868724714cf02f086d0c77ca3a845
#
_cell.length_a   1.000
_cell.length_b   1.000
_cell.length_c   1.000
_cell.angle_alpha   90.00
_cell.angle_beta   90.00
_cell.angle_gamma   90.00
#
_symmetry.space_group_name_H-M   'P 1'
#
loop_
_entity.id
_entity.type
_entity.pdbx_description
1 polymer ?
#
loop_
_entity_poly.entity_id
_entity_poly.type
_entity_poly.pdbx_seq_one_letter_code
_entity_poly.pdbx_strand_id
1 'polypeptide(L)'
;MQRRSFLKKASVGAVAGTAAVAAPVFAQDAPTLNWRLASSFPRSLDTLFGGSEQFAKYVNESTNGKFNVRIFPAGEIVPPLQVLDAVQKNTVEMGHSSGYYYYGKDPALIFDTAVPFGLNARQMNAWMWEGDGMKLMRDLYKDFSIVNFPLGNTGTQMGGWYRKEIKTVEDLKGLKMRTAGFAGEVLSRMGVVPQQLAGGDIYPALEKGTLDAVEFVGPYDDEKLGFAKVAKYYYYPGWWEGGAQTSLYVNQGEYEKLPKAYQVIIDAATRACTISMTARYDNLNSIALRRLIGQGTQLRAFPRAVMDASWEASQKVYAEVNAKNPRFKAIYDNYMGYRDQLVPWFRVAEAAYDQYLGAALSRQK
;
A
#
# COMPACT_ATOMS: atom_id res chain seq x y z
N MET A 1 16.98 31.96 65.54
CA MET A 1 17.75 30.86 66.18
C MET A 1 16.90 29.59 66.12
N GLN A 2 17.55 28.45 65.87
CA GLN A 2 17.00 27.09 65.89
C GLN A 2 16.24 26.63 64.58
N ARG A 3 17.08 26.37 63.57
CA ARG A 3 16.76 25.43 62.47
C ARG A 3 17.89 24.37 62.41
N ARG A 4 18.10 23.60 63.49
CA ARG A 4 19.14 22.52 63.51
C ARG A 4 18.78 21.41 64.50
N SER A 5 17.62 20.78 64.41
CA SER A 5 17.35 19.57 65.21
C SER A 5 16.45 18.52 64.61
N PHE A 6 16.24 18.51 63.29
CA PHE A 6 15.39 17.51 62.67
C PHE A 6 16.13 16.40 61.88
N LEU A 7 17.48 16.39 61.94
CA LEU A 7 18.30 15.45 61.14
C LEU A 7 19.06 14.42 62.00
N LYS A 8 18.59 14.09 63.20
CA LYS A 8 19.32 13.11 64.08
C LYS A 8 18.45 12.01 64.67
N LYS A 9 17.34 11.57 63.99
CA LYS A 9 16.63 10.34 64.40
C LYS A 9 15.99 9.66 63.18
N ALA A 10 16.77 9.24 62.21
CA ALA A 10 16.34 8.33 61.14
C ALA A 10 17.53 7.46 60.70
N SER A 11 18.12 6.76 61.63
CA SER A 11 19.02 5.67 61.33
C SER A 11 18.59 4.49 62.21
N VAL A 12 17.88 3.56 61.65
CA VAL A 12 17.82 2.11 61.91
C VAL A 12 16.57 1.60 61.17
N GLY A 13 16.77 0.82 60.11
CA GLY A 13 15.73 0.14 59.37
C GLY A 13 15.97 0.05 57.86
N ALA A 14 17.22 -0.17 57.43
CA ALA A 14 17.47 -0.59 56.05
C ALA A 14 17.10 -2.06 55.89
N VAL A 15 15.81 -2.32 55.73
CA VAL A 15 15.37 -3.54 55.06
C VAL A 15 15.72 -3.34 53.59
N ALA A 16 16.74 -4.01 53.11
CA ALA A 16 17.05 -4.17 51.69
C ALA A 16 15.93 -4.97 51.02
N GLY A 17 14.82 -4.29 50.74
CA GLY A 17 13.87 -4.71 49.77
C GLY A 17 14.55 -4.56 48.41
N THR A 18 15.13 -5.65 47.90
CA THR A 18 15.40 -5.80 46.47
C THR A 18 14.06 -5.58 45.79
N ALA A 19 13.77 -4.38 45.32
CA ALA A 19 12.78 -4.14 44.30
C ALA A 19 13.28 -4.92 43.06
N ALA A 20 12.91 -6.19 42.98
CA ALA A 20 12.93 -6.89 41.73
C ALA A 20 12.09 -6.02 40.80
N VAL A 21 12.75 -5.25 39.96
CA VAL A 21 12.10 -4.65 38.78
C VAL A 21 11.54 -5.85 38.07
N ALA A 22 10.21 -6.07 38.21
CA ALA A 22 9.51 -7.06 37.46
C ALA A 22 9.70 -6.64 36.00
N ALA A 23 10.70 -7.23 35.36
CA ALA A 23 10.78 -7.20 33.90
C ALA A 23 9.40 -7.63 33.41
N PRO A 24 8.82 -6.96 32.42
CA PRO A 24 7.48 -7.29 31.96
C PRO A 24 7.45 -8.78 31.63
N VAL A 25 6.57 -9.51 32.30
CA VAL A 25 6.35 -10.96 32.21
C VAL A 25 5.81 -11.38 30.82
N PHE A 26 6.07 -10.58 29.79
CA PHE A 26 5.48 -10.76 28.45
C PHE A 26 6.12 -11.87 27.60
N ALA A 27 7.17 -12.56 28.05
CA ALA A 27 7.91 -13.42 27.13
C ALA A 27 8.34 -14.80 27.65
N GLN A 28 8.14 -15.18 28.92
CA GLN A 28 8.70 -16.46 29.38
C GLN A 28 7.94 -17.70 28.91
N ASP A 29 6.60 -17.61 28.68
CA ASP A 29 5.76 -18.74 28.28
C ASP A 29 5.22 -18.66 26.85
N ALA A 30 5.62 -17.64 26.07
CA ALA A 30 5.14 -17.50 24.69
C ALA A 30 5.83 -18.50 23.75
N PRO A 31 5.08 -19.17 22.85
CA PRO A 31 5.63 -20.18 21.95
C PRO A 31 6.64 -19.59 20.98
N THR A 32 7.66 -20.41 20.62
CA THR A 32 8.55 -20.07 19.51
C THR A 32 7.89 -20.46 18.20
N LEU A 33 7.77 -19.48 17.30
CA LEU A 33 7.13 -19.64 15.99
C LEU A 33 8.11 -19.29 14.87
N ASN A 34 8.04 -20.07 13.79
CA ASN A 34 8.78 -19.81 12.56
C ASN A 34 7.79 -19.87 11.39
N TRP A 35 7.36 -18.69 10.93
CA TRP A 35 6.40 -18.55 9.85
C TRP A 35 7.08 -18.09 8.56
N ARG A 36 6.41 -18.37 7.43
CA ARG A 36 6.83 -17.97 6.09
C ARG A 36 5.91 -16.89 5.58
N LEU A 37 6.49 -15.86 4.98
CA LEU A 37 5.77 -14.79 4.29
C LEU A 37 6.19 -14.78 2.83
N ALA A 38 5.26 -15.08 1.93
CA ALA A 38 5.46 -14.93 0.49
C ALA A 38 5.05 -13.52 0.05
N SER A 39 5.94 -12.83 -0.69
CA SER A 39 5.66 -11.49 -1.21
C SER A 39 5.33 -11.54 -2.71
N SER A 40 4.37 -10.71 -3.14
CA SER A 40 4.11 -10.46 -4.57
C SER A 40 5.18 -9.57 -5.22
N PHE A 41 6.10 -9.01 -4.43
CA PHE A 41 7.08 -8.03 -4.88
C PHE A 41 8.48 -8.63 -4.94
N PRO A 42 9.27 -8.34 -5.99
CA PRO A 42 10.65 -8.79 -6.10
C PRO A 42 11.55 -8.03 -5.13
N ARG A 43 12.66 -8.63 -4.73
CA ARG A 43 13.64 -8.06 -3.78
C ARG A 43 14.23 -6.72 -4.25
N SER A 44 14.29 -6.50 -5.57
CA SER A 44 14.78 -5.24 -6.14
C SER A 44 13.92 -4.01 -5.80
N LEU A 45 12.63 -4.22 -5.49
CA LEU A 45 11.71 -3.17 -5.03
C LEU A 45 11.81 -3.03 -3.51
N ASP A 46 12.89 -2.45 -3.05
CA ASP A 46 13.26 -2.38 -1.62
C ASP A 46 12.34 -1.48 -0.77
N THR A 47 11.36 -0.84 -1.37
CA THR A 47 10.30 -0.14 -0.65
C THR A 47 9.11 -1.07 -0.43
N LEU A 48 8.57 -1.70 -1.48
CA LEU A 48 7.50 -2.69 -1.36
C LEU A 48 7.96 -3.94 -0.62
N PHE A 49 9.00 -4.61 -1.13
CA PHE A 49 9.54 -5.82 -0.50
C PHE A 49 10.14 -5.51 0.88
N GLY A 50 10.81 -4.36 1.02
CA GLY A 50 11.37 -3.88 2.28
C GLY A 50 10.32 -3.65 3.38
N GLY A 51 9.06 -3.41 3.02
CA GLY A 51 7.95 -3.38 3.98
C GLY A 51 7.77 -4.73 4.69
N SER A 52 7.88 -5.85 3.96
CA SER A 52 7.86 -7.20 4.56
C SER A 52 9.07 -7.43 5.46
N GLU A 53 10.27 -7.00 5.03
CA GLU A 53 11.50 -7.16 5.83
C GLU A 53 11.41 -6.36 7.13
N GLN A 54 10.91 -5.12 7.07
CA GLN A 54 10.71 -4.29 8.24
C GLN A 54 9.67 -4.86 9.20
N PHE A 55 8.56 -5.39 8.67
CA PHE A 55 7.55 -6.09 9.46
C PHE A 55 8.15 -7.29 10.19
N ALA A 56 8.87 -8.16 9.49
CA ALA A 56 9.51 -9.33 10.08
C ALA A 56 10.51 -8.92 11.20
N LYS A 57 11.27 -7.87 10.96
CA LYS A 57 12.21 -7.31 11.95
C LYS A 57 11.46 -6.86 13.21
N TYR A 58 10.39 -6.07 13.07
CA TYR A 58 9.61 -5.59 14.21
C TYR A 58 8.99 -6.74 15.01
N VAL A 59 8.42 -7.72 14.34
CA VAL A 59 7.84 -8.91 15.00
C VAL A 59 8.91 -9.68 15.75
N ASN A 60 10.05 -9.95 15.14
CA ASN A 60 11.16 -10.69 15.75
C ASN A 60 11.72 -9.96 16.99
N GLU A 61 12.05 -8.67 16.84
CA GLU A 61 12.62 -7.87 17.93
C GLU A 61 11.62 -7.69 19.09
N SER A 62 10.34 -7.44 18.81
CA SER A 62 9.30 -7.27 19.83
C SER A 62 8.98 -8.55 20.58
N THR A 63 9.37 -9.72 20.05
CA THR A 63 9.15 -11.02 20.67
C THR A 63 10.43 -11.65 21.23
N ASN A 64 11.53 -10.87 21.30
CA ASN A 64 12.85 -11.37 21.69
C ASN A 64 13.28 -12.60 20.90
N GLY A 65 13.04 -12.63 19.59
CA GLY A 65 13.39 -13.72 18.69
C GLY A 65 12.45 -14.94 18.75
N LYS A 66 11.37 -14.89 19.52
CA LYS A 66 10.44 -16.03 19.62
C LYS A 66 9.48 -16.15 18.44
N PHE A 67 9.16 -15.04 17.75
CA PHE A 67 8.36 -15.11 16.54
C PHE A 67 9.19 -14.66 15.33
N ASN A 68 9.67 -15.64 14.58
CA ASN A 68 10.46 -15.43 13.38
C ASN A 68 9.58 -15.52 12.13
N VAL A 69 9.64 -14.51 11.26
CA VAL A 69 8.98 -14.51 9.96
C VAL A 69 10.04 -14.51 8.87
N ARG A 70 10.16 -15.62 8.14
CA ARG A 70 11.05 -15.73 6.99
C ARG A 70 10.36 -15.19 5.74
N ILE A 71 11.00 -14.23 5.07
CA ILE A 71 10.46 -13.55 3.90
C ILE A 71 10.97 -14.20 2.61
N PHE A 72 10.05 -14.42 1.67
CA PHE A 72 10.32 -14.96 0.34
C PHE A 72 9.86 -13.96 -0.73
N PRO A 73 10.74 -13.51 -1.62
CA PRO A 73 10.38 -12.58 -2.68
C PRO A 73 9.49 -13.23 -3.74
N ALA A 74 8.94 -12.40 -4.61
CA ALA A 74 8.09 -12.81 -5.73
C ALA A 74 8.69 -13.97 -6.53
N GLY A 75 7.94 -15.05 -6.68
CA GLY A 75 8.30 -16.20 -7.50
C GLY A 75 9.26 -17.23 -6.85
N GLU A 76 9.77 -16.98 -5.63
CA GLU A 76 10.70 -17.94 -4.98
C GLU A 76 9.96 -19.19 -4.49
N ILE A 77 8.83 -19.05 -3.81
CA ILE A 77 8.04 -20.18 -3.30
C ILE A 77 6.58 -20.16 -3.77
N VAL A 78 6.10 -18.98 -4.20
CA VAL A 78 4.73 -18.77 -4.67
C VAL A 78 4.77 -17.85 -5.88
N PRO A 79 4.03 -18.13 -6.98
CA PRO A 79 3.88 -17.17 -8.07
C PRO A 79 3.35 -15.83 -7.56
N PRO A 80 3.85 -14.68 -8.04
CA PRO A 80 3.57 -13.37 -7.43
C PRO A 80 2.08 -13.02 -7.32
N LEU A 81 1.26 -13.42 -8.29
CA LEU A 81 -0.18 -13.16 -8.32
C LEU A 81 -1.03 -14.28 -7.68
N GLN A 82 -0.39 -15.26 -7.00
CA GLN A 82 -1.05 -16.35 -6.28
C GLN A 82 -0.81 -16.33 -4.76
N VAL A 83 -0.27 -15.22 -4.24
CA VAL A 83 0.05 -15.11 -2.81
C VAL A 83 -1.20 -15.24 -1.94
N LEU A 84 -2.33 -14.64 -2.33
CA LEU A 84 -3.60 -14.79 -1.60
C LEU A 84 -4.04 -16.25 -1.55
N ASP A 85 -3.95 -16.98 -2.67
CA ASP A 85 -4.30 -18.40 -2.74
C ASP A 85 -3.43 -19.27 -1.84
N ALA A 86 -2.13 -18.96 -1.78
CA ALA A 86 -1.19 -19.71 -0.95
C ALA A 86 -1.48 -19.52 0.54
N VAL A 87 -1.83 -18.31 0.96
CA VAL A 87 -2.24 -18.01 2.35
C VAL A 87 -3.59 -18.65 2.65
N GLN A 88 -4.57 -18.53 1.76
CA GLN A 88 -5.88 -19.14 1.90
C GLN A 88 -5.79 -20.65 2.15
N LYS A 89 -4.92 -21.34 1.39
CA LYS A 89 -4.70 -22.79 1.48
C LYS A 89 -3.71 -23.20 2.58
N ASN A 90 -3.23 -22.24 3.36
CA ASN A 90 -2.17 -22.47 4.37
C ASN A 90 -0.89 -23.12 3.79
N THR A 91 -0.58 -22.85 2.52
CA THR A 91 0.71 -23.23 1.93
C THR A 91 1.85 -22.42 2.54
N VAL A 92 1.56 -21.16 2.87
CA VAL A 92 2.36 -20.27 3.70
C VAL A 92 1.45 -19.60 4.74
N GLU A 93 2.01 -19.28 5.89
CA GLU A 93 1.27 -18.69 7.00
C GLU A 93 0.89 -17.23 6.73
N MET A 94 1.75 -16.52 5.99
CA MET A 94 1.58 -15.10 5.68
C MET A 94 1.85 -14.79 4.20
N GLY A 95 1.28 -13.67 3.73
CA GLY A 95 1.54 -13.12 2.41
C GLY A 95 1.54 -11.59 2.43
N HIS A 96 2.31 -10.97 1.54
CA HIS A 96 2.30 -9.53 1.32
C HIS A 96 1.99 -9.25 -0.15
N SER A 97 0.87 -8.59 -0.40
CA SER A 97 0.35 -8.36 -1.76
C SER A 97 -0.56 -7.14 -1.82
N SER A 98 -1.22 -6.94 -2.96
CA SER A 98 -2.24 -5.91 -3.18
C SER A 98 -3.58 -6.54 -3.53
N GLY A 99 -4.66 -6.15 -2.86
CA GLY A 99 -5.99 -6.76 -3.01
C GLY A 99 -6.51 -6.72 -4.45
N TYR A 100 -6.23 -5.66 -5.18
CA TYR A 100 -6.69 -5.50 -6.57
C TYR A 100 -6.10 -6.55 -7.54
N TYR A 101 -4.99 -7.20 -7.22
CA TYR A 101 -4.46 -8.30 -8.06
C TYR A 101 -5.45 -9.47 -8.15
N TYR A 102 -6.36 -9.56 -7.21
CA TYR A 102 -7.37 -10.62 -7.09
C TYR A 102 -8.77 -10.16 -7.48
N TYR A 103 -8.88 -9.04 -8.22
CA TYR A 103 -10.14 -8.51 -8.77
C TYR A 103 -11.00 -9.59 -9.43
N GLY A 104 -10.38 -10.49 -10.17
CA GLY A 104 -11.06 -11.61 -10.83
C GLY A 104 -11.67 -12.65 -9.88
N LYS A 105 -11.31 -12.67 -8.60
CA LYS A 105 -11.93 -13.54 -7.60
C LYS A 105 -13.14 -12.90 -6.93
N ASP A 106 -12.97 -11.67 -6.47
CA ASP A 106 -14.05 -10.81 -5.97
C ASP A 106 -13.69 -9.35 -6.27
N PRO A 107 -14.54 -8.63 -7.02
CA PRO A 107 -14.33 -7.22 -7.31
C PRO A 107 -14.12 -6.34 -6.07
N ALA A 108 -14.70 -6.71 -4.93
CA ALA A 108 -14.60 -5.93 -3.70
C ALA A 108 -13.18 -5.89 -3.09
N LEU A 109 -12.29 -6.80 -3.48
CA LEU A 109 -10.90 -6.82 -3.03
C LEU A 109 -10.11 -5.56 -3.43
N ILE A 110 -10.60 -4.78 -4.40
CA ILE A 110 -9.95 -3.52 -4.81
C ILE A 110 -9.94 -2.47 -3.69
N PHE A 111 -10.96 -2.46 -2.82
CA PHE A 111 -11.06 -1.49 -1.73
C PHE A 111 -9.97 -1.65 -0.66
N ASP A 112 -9.32 -2.80 -0.62
CA ASP A 112 -8.14 -3.04 0.22
C ASP A 112 -6.85 -2.43 -0.36
N THR A 113 -6.88 -1.91 -1.58
CA THR A 113 -5.69 -1.30 -2.22
C THR A 113 -5.97 0.11 -2.70
N ALA A 114 -6.66 0.26 -3.81
CA ALA A 114 -7.05 1.54 -4.38
C ALA A 114 -8.15 1.36 -5.41
N VAL A 115 -8.89 2.44 -5.65
CA VAL A 115 -9.92 2.50 -6.67
C VAL A 115 -9.79 3.82 -7.45
N PRO A 116 -10.17 3.86 -8.74
CA PRO A 116 -10.15 5.08 -9.53
C PRO A 116 -10.84 6.24 -8.84
N PHE A 117 -10.13 7.38 -8.76
CA PHE A 117 -10.59 8.60 -8.07
C PHE A 117 -11.02 8.38 -6.61
N GLY A 118 -10.38 7.42 -5.95
CA GLY A 118 -10.63 7.06 -4.56
C GLY A 118 -9.86 7.91 -3.55
N LEU A 119 -9.60 7.32 -2.39
CA LEU A 119 -8.89 7.93 -1.27
C LEU A 119 -7.38 8.04 -1.55
N ASN A 120 -6.75 9.11 -1.07
CA ASN A 120 -5.30 9.18 -0.98
C ASN A 120 -4.78 8.41 0.25
N ALA A 121 -3.45 8.31 0.41
CA ALA A 121 -2.84 7.51 1.48
C ALA A 121 -3.32 7.89 2.89
N ARG A 122 -3.42 9.19 3.21
CA ARG A 122 -3.91 9.65 4.52
C ARG A 122 -5.40 9.38 4.71
N GLN A 123 -6.19 9.59 3.67
CA GLN A 123 -7.62 9.31 3.66
C GLN A 123 -7.89 7.79 3.79
N MET A 124 -7.07 6.96 3.11
CA MET A 124 -7.14 5.51 3.23
C MET A 124 -6.85 5.03 4.66
N ASN A 125 -5.81 5.57 5.29
CA ASN A 125 -5.50 5.29 6.69
C ASN A 125 -6.66 5.70 7.62
N ALA A 126 -7.27 6.88 7.37
CA ALA A 126 -8.41 7.35 8.14
C ALA A 126 -9.63 6.42 7.97
N TRP A 127 -9.93 5.99 6.73
CA TRP A 127 -11.02 5.05 6.48
C TRP A 127 -10.78 3.69 7.12
N MET A 128 -9.56 3.16 7.01
CA MET A 128 -9.21 1.84 7.55
C MET A 128 -9.23 1.81 9.09
N TRP A 129 -8.69 2.84 9.75
CA TRP A 129 -8.47 2.78 11.20
C TRP A 129 -9.49 3.54 12.04
N GLU A 130 -10.13 4.57 11.50
CA GLU A 130 -11.11 5.41 12.21
C GLU A 130 -12.52 5.35 11.59
N GLY A 131 -12.61 4.84 10.34
CA GLY A 131 -13.87 4.52 9.67
C GLY A 131 -14.20 3.03 9.72
N ASP A 132 -15.09 2.59 8.82
CA ASP A 132 -15.52 1.19 8.76
C ASP A 132 -14.60 0.29 7.92
N GLY A 133 -13.53 0.83 7.33
CA GLY A 133 -12.71 0.13 6.35
C GLY A 133 -12.16 -1.19 6.85
N MET A 134 -11.52 -1.20 8.03
CA MET A 134 -10.97 -2.43 8.60
C MET A 134 -12.04 -3.49 8.85
N LYS A 135 -13.22 -3.10 9.34
CA LYS A 135 -14.34 -4.03 9.58
C LYS A 135 -14.83 -4.64 8.27
N LEU A 136 -15.09 -3.80 7.27
CA LEU A 136 -15.59 -4.23 5.96
C LEU A 136 -14.60 -5.15 5.25
N MET A 137 -13.30 -4.81 5.28
CA MET A 137 -12.27 -5.64 4.68
C MET A 137 -12.08 -6.94 5.45
N ARG A 138 -12.11 -6.92 6.79
CA ARG A 138 -12.07 -8.14 7.60
C ARG A 138 -13.22 -9.09 7.29
N ASP A 139 -14.43 -8.55 7.14
CA ASP A 139 -15.62 -9.34 6.80
C ASP A 139 -15.52 -9.92 5.37
N LEU A 140 -14.95 -9.18 4.41
CA LEU A 140 -14.68 -9.69 3.06
C LEU A 140 -13.64 -10.82 3.08
N TYR A 141 -12.52 -10.62 3.76
CA TYR A 141 -11.41 -11.57 3.75
C TYR A 141 -11.68 -12.88 4.53
N LYS A 142 -12.73 -12.92 5.36
CA LYS A 142 -13.19 -14.17 5.99
C LYS A 142 -13.56 -15.24 4.96
N ASP A 143 -14.14 -14.85 3.83
CA ASP A 143 -14.50 -15.80 2.76
C ASP A 143 -13.26 -16.44 2.11
N PHE A 144 -12.11 -15.84 2.31
CA PHE A 144 -10.82 -16.34 1.87
C PHE A 144 -10.02 -17.00 3.01
N SER A 145 -10.60 -17.19 4.20
CA SER A 145 -9.90 -17.68 5.40
C SER A 145 -8.64 -16.88 5.72
N ILE A 146 -8.72 -15.56 5.56
CA ILE A 146 -7.62 -14.61 5.75
C ILE A 146 -7.99 -13.55 6.77
N VAL A 147 -7.01 -13.18 7.59
CA VAL A 147 -7.02 -11.98 8.42
C VAL A 147 -6.07 -10.97 7.75
N ASN A 148 -6.60 -9.86 7.23
CA ASN A 148 -5.82 -8.84 6.52
C ASN A 148 -5.38 -7.69 7.44
N PHE A 149 -4.28 -7.03 7.09
CA PHE A 149 -3.78 -5.82 7.75
C PHE A 149 -3.17 -4.89 6.70
N PRO A 150 -3.36 -3.56 6.76
CA PRO A 150 -2.54 -2.63 6.00
C PRO A 150 -1.05 -2.84 6.33
N LEU A 151 -0.20 -3.03 5.33
CA LEU A 151 1.25 -3.23 5.53
C LEU A 151 2.09 -2.24 4.72
N GLY A 152 1.50 -1.27 4.13
CA GLY A 152 2.18 -0.23 3.36
C GLY A 152 1.21 0.61 2.56
N ASN A 153 1.71 1.75 2.09
CA ASN A 153 0.98 2.56 1.11
C ASN A 153 2.01 3.30 0.24
N THR A 154 1.77 3.29 -1.07
CA THR A 154 2.69 3.91 -2.04
C THR A 154 2.60 5.44 -2.10
N GLY A 155 1.58 6.03 -1.47
CA GLY A 155 1.17 7.39 -1.80
C GLY A 155 0.50 7.46 -3.18
N THR A 156 0.27 8.66 -3.67
CA THR A 156 -0.32 8.88 -5.00
C THR A 156 0.67 8.42 -6.07
N GLN A 157 0.19 7.55 -6.96
CA GLN A 157 1.01 7.01 -8.02
C GLN A 157 1.04 7.91 -9.26
N MET A 158 1.99 7.59 -10.15
CA MET A 158 2.09 8.23 -11.46
C MET A 158 1.15 7.57 -12.47
N GLY A 159 0.83 8.31 -13.53
CA GLY A 159 0.00 7.84 -14.65
C GLY A 159 0.73 6.94 -15.65
N GLY A 160 1.97 6.55 -15.35
CA GLY A 160 2.73 5.54 -16.07
C GLY A 160 3.54 6.06 -17.25
N TRP A 161 4.20 5.12 -17.93
CA TRP A 161 5.14 5.32 -19.01
C TRP A 161 4.54 4.93 -20.34
N TYR A 162 4.73 5.78 -21.35
CA TYR A 162 4.16 5.61 -22.69
C TYR A 162 5.28 5.78 -23.73
N ARG A 163 5.26 4.93 -24.76
CA ARG A 163 6.17 5.04 -25.91
C ARG A 163 5.80 6.22 -26.80
N LYS A 164 4.50 6.51 -26.91
CA LYS A 164 3.92 7.63 -27.67
C LYS A 164 3.28 8.63 -26.75
N GLU A 165 3.26 9.88 -27.18
CA GLU A 165 2.57 10.94 -26.44
C GLU A 165 1.05 10.77 -26.54
N ILE A 166 0.35 10.95 -25.43
CA ILE A 166 -1.11 10.89 -25.31
C ILE A 166 -1.63 12.33 -25.25
N LYS A 167 -2.27 12.77 -26.33
CA LYS A 167 -2.83 14.12 -26.48
C LYS A 167 -4.34 14.14 -26.42
N THR A 168 -4.97 13.04 -26.82
CA THR A 168 -6.41 12.90 -26.90
C THR A 168 -6.85 11.54 -26.34
N VAL A 169 -8.16 11.35 -26.18
CA VAL A 169 -8.74 10.04 -25.78
C VAL A 169 -8.51 9.00 -26.87
N GLU A 170 -8.49 9.41 -28.13
CA GLU A 170 -8.28 8.53 -29.29
C GLU A 170 -6.90 7.88 -29.26
N ASP A 171 -5.88 8.54 -28.70
CA ASP A 171 -4.54 8.01 -28.58
C ASP A 171 -4.45 6.79 -27.64
N LEU A 172 -5.49 6.57 -26.84
CA LEU A 172 -5.60 5.39 -25.96
C LEU A 172 -6.14 4.14 -26.67
N LYS A 173 -6.81 4.30 -27.82
CA LYS A 173 -7.47 3.19 -28.53
C LYS A 173 -6.45 2.19 -29.06
N GLY A 174 -6.64 0.92 -28.70
CA GLY A 174 -5.76 -0.19 -29.08
C GLY A 174 -4.41 -0.24 -28.37
N LEU A 175 -4.16 0.69 -27.45
CA LEU A 175 -2.92 0.74 -26.67
C LEU A 175 -2.82 -0.50 -25.77
N LYS A 176 -1.78 -1.29 -25.91
CA LYS A 176 -1.49 -2.43 -25.03
C LYS A 176 -0.79 -1.91 -23.77
N MET A 177 -1.50 -1.92 -22.66
CA MET A 177 -1.00 -1.32 -21.43
C MET A 177 -0.99 -2.32 -20.28
N ARG A 178 0.14 -2.42 -19.58
CA ARG A 178 0.15 -3.09 -18.29
C ARG A 178 -0.52 -2.18 -17.29
N THR A 179 -1.54 -2.71 -16.64
CA THR A 179 -2.22 -2.08 -15.51
C THR A 179 -2.81 -3.16 -14.60
N ALA A 180 -3.11 -2.82 -13.36
CA ALA A 180 -3.63 -3.77 -12.39
C ALA A 180 -5.10 -3.48 -12.03
N GLY A 181 -5.80 -4.53 -11.67
CA GLY A 181 -7.12 -4.47 -11.02
C GLY A 181 -8.19 -3.75 -11.82
N PHE A 182 -8.97 -2.95 -11.10
CA PHE A 182 -10.15 -2.25 -11.62
C PHE A 182 -9.81 -1.15 -12.65
N ALA A 183 -8.60 -0.58 -12.58
CA ALA A 183 -8.14 0.39 -13.57
C ALA A 183 -8.11 -0.21 -14.98
N GLY A 184 -7.76 -1.48 -15.11
CA GLY A 184 -7.79 -2.20 -16.39
C GLY A 184 -9.19 -2.26 -16.97
N GLU A 185 -10.22 -2.52 -16.15
CA GLU A 185 -11.62 -2.53 -16.59
C GLU A 185 -12.07 -1.16 -17.08
N VAL A 186 -11.72 -0.08 -16.37
CA VAL A 186 -12.04 1.29 -16.78
C VAL A 186 -11.34 1.67 -18.07
N LEU A 187 -10.04 1.40 -18.17
CA LEU A 187 -9.24 1.68 -19.37
C LEU A 187 -9.72 0.90 -20.60
N SER A 188 -10.22 -0.32 -20.41
CA SER A 188 -10.79 -1.10 -21.52
C SER A 188 -12.03 -0.42 -22.13
N ARG A 189 -12.85 0.28 -21.33
CA ARG A 189 -13.99 1.08 -21.80
C ARG A 189 -13.55 2.30 -22.62
N MET A 190 -12.29 2.71 -22.46
CA MET A 190 -11.69 3.79 -23.24
C MET A 190 -10.91 3.28 -24.46
N GLY A 191 -10.97 1.96 -24.73
CA GLY A 191 -10.35 1.33 -25.88
C GLY A 191 -8.92 0.84 -25.68
N VAL A 192 -8.37 0.93 -24.45
CA VAL A 192 -7.08 0.32 -24.09
C VAL A 192 -7.21 -1.20 -24.04
N VAL A 193 -6.14 -1.93 -24.32
CA VAL A 193 -6.02 -3.37 -24.16
C VAL A 193 -5.19 -3.64 -22.90
N PRO A 194 -5.83 -3.77 -21.72
CA PRO A 194 -5.13 -3.93 -20.46
C PRO A 194 -4.54 -5.34 -20.30
N GLN A 195 -3.40 -5.45 -19.66
CA GLN A 195 -2.75 -6.71 -19.29
C GLN A 195 -2.22 -6.63 -17.86
N GLN A 196 -2.58 -7.60 -17.01
CA GLN A 196 -2.06 -7.67 -15.66
C GLN A 196 -0.80 -8.54 -15.64
N LEU A 197 0.33 -7.94 -15.30
CA LEU A 197 1.63 -8.60 -15.13
C LEU A 197 2.22 -8.25 -13.77
N ALA A 198 2.96 -9.20 -13.19
CA ALA A 198 3.75 -8.96 -12.00
C ALA A 198 4.91 -7.98 -12.27
N GLY A 199 5.37 -7.25 -11.24
CA GLY A 199 6.37 -6.18 -11.41
C GLY A 199 7.65 -6.61 -12.14
N GLY A 200 8.15 -7.84 -11.87
CA GLY A 200 9.36 -8.36 -12.53
C GLY A 200 9.20 -8.68 -14.02
N ASP A 201 7.97 -8.87 -14.50
CA ASP A 201 7.68 -9.28 -15.88
C ASP A 201 7.41 -8.08 -16.81
N ILE A 202 7.28 -6.87 -16.24
CA ILE A 202 6.85 -5.68 -16.98
C ILE A 202 7.94 -5.20 -17.96
N TYR A 203 9.17 -5.01 -17.46
CA TYR A 203 10.26 -4.48 -18.31
C TYR A 203 10.51 -5.35 -19.55
N PRO A 204 10.64 -6.69 -19.45
CA PRO A 204 10.81 -7.54 -20.63
C PRO A 204 9.68 -7.42 -21.64
N ALA A 205 8.43 -7.27 -21.19
CA ALA A 205 7.26 -7.12 -22.06
C ALA A 205 7.28 -5.75 -22.78
N LEU A 206 7.63 -4.68 -22.06
CA LEU A 206 7.75 -3.34 -22.62
C LEU A 206 8.94 -3.27 -23.60
N GLU A 207 10.09 -3.85 -23.26
CA GLU A 207 11.30 -3.87 -24.11
C GLU A 207 11.05 -4.60 -25.43
N LYS A 208 10.38 -5.77 -25.39
CA LYS A 208 10.02 -6.55 -26.59
C LYS A 208 8.91 -5.91 -27.44
N GLY A 209 8.26 -4.82 -26.96
CA GLY A 209 7.16 -4.18 -27.69
C GLY A 209 5.83 -4.93 -27.62
N THR A 210 5.68 -5.91 -26.74
CA THR A 210 4.37 -6.54 -26.44
C THR A 210 3.46 -5.63 -25.67
N LEU A 211 4.02 -4.59 -25.02
CA LEU A 211 3.33 -3.49 -24.39
C LEU A 211 3.74 -2.15 -25.03
N ASP A 212 2.79 -1.23 -25.11
CA ASP A 212 2.96 0.15 -25.56
C ASP A 212 3.11 1.12 -24.37
N ALA A 213 2.53 0.75 -23.24
CA ALA A 213 2.51 1.55 -22.02
C ALA A 213 2.50 0.66 -20.78
N VAL A 214 2.95 1.23 -19.67
CA VAL A 214 2.94 0.59 -18.36
C VAL A 214 2.69 1.62 -17.26
N GLU A 215 1.94 1.25 -16.26
CA GLU A 215 1.95 1.89 -14.94
C GLU A 215 2.47 0.89 -13.90
N PHE A 216 3.04 1.40 -12.80
CA PHE A 216 3.43 0.54 -11.69
C PHE A 216 3.29 1.25 -10.35
N VAL A 217 4.19 2.14 -9.97
CA VAL A 217 4.08 2.92 -8.73
C VAL A 217 4.43 4.40 -8.99
N GLY A 218 5.71 4.69 -9.10
CA GLY A 218 6.18 6.06 -9.16
C GLY A 218 7.68 6.13 -9.44
N PRO A 219 8.26 7.34 -9.41
CA PRO A 219 9.61 7.59 -9.93
C PRO A 219 10.68 6.64 -9.41
N TYR A 220 10.66 6.30 -8.12
CA TYR A 220 11.70 5.49 -7.51
C TYR A 220 11.68 4.04 -7.97
N ASP A 221 10.54 3.39 -7.93
CA ASP A 221 10.42 2.01 -8.38
C ASP A 221 10.51 1.91 -9.91
N ASP A 222 9.90 2.84 -10.64
CA ASP A 222 9.90 2.88 -12.09
C ASP A 222 11.31 3.08 -12.67
N GLU A 223 12.15 3.90 -12.00
CA GLU A 223 13.57 4.04 -12.31
C GLU A 223 14.32 2.70 -12.14
N LYS A 224 14.08 1.99 -11.04
CA LYS A 224 14.68 0.68 -10.76
C LYS A 224 14.25 -0.39 -11.75
N LEU A 225 13.00 -0.36 -12.15
CA LEU A 225 12.45 -1.26 -13.17
C LEU A 225 12.90 -0.88 -14.57
N GLY A 226 13.52 0.28 -14.76
CA GLY A 226 14.18 0.67 -16.01
C GLY A 226 13.24 1.18 -17.10
N PHE A 227 12.02 1.55 -16.80
CA PHE A 227 11.00 1.93 -17.79
C PHE A 227 11.43 3.12 -18.66
N ALA A 228 12.17 4.08 -18.10
CA ALA A 228 12.72 5.23 -18.82
C ALA A 228 13.64 4.85 -20.02
N LYS A 229 14.21 3.64 -20.03
CA LYS A 229 15.06 3.16 -21.11
C LYS A 229 14.27 2.80 -22.38
N VAL A 230 13.00 2.48 -22.23
CA VAL A 230 12.15 1.90 -23.29
C VAL A 230 10.88 2.69 -23.57
N ALA A 231 10.52 3.66 -22.69
CA ALA A 231 9.40 4.56 -22.87
C ALA A 231 9.84 5.99 -22.52
N LYS A 232 9.39 6.97 -23.31
CA LYS A 232 9.90 8.35 -23.24
C LYS A 232 9.00 9.27 -22.40
N TYR A 233 7.69 9.05 -22.45
CA TYR A 233 6.71 9.95 -21.84
C TYR A 233 6.24 9.39 -20.50
N TYR A 234 6.32 10.22 -19.45
CA TYR A 234 5.92 9.87 -18.09
C TYR A 234 4.76 10.77 -17.65
N TYR A 235 3.60 10.15 -17.42
CA TYR A 235 2.36 10.88 -17.18
C TYR A 235 2.01 10.98 -15.70
N TYR A 236 1.24 12.02 -15.35
CA TYR A 236 0.62 12.23 -14.03
C TYR A 236 -0.74 12.93 -14.16
N PRO A 237 -1.61 12.84 -13.12
CA PRO A 237 -1.53 11.93 -11.99
C PRO A 237 -2.00 10.50 -12.38
N GLY A 238 -1.64 9.49 -11.58
CA GLY A 238 -2.25 8.16 -11.65
C GLY A 238 -3.65 8.18 -11.05
N TRP A 239 -4.65 8.57 -11.81
CA TRP A 239 -6.02 8.79 -11.36
C TRP A 239 -6.70 7.53 -10.79
N TRP A 240 -6.15 6.37 -11.07
CA TRP A 240 -6.62 5.07 -10.57
C TRP A 240 -6.09 4.72 -9.17
N GLU A 241 -5.01 5.36 -8.69
CA GLU A 241 -4.33 5.03 -7.44
C GLU A 241 -3.89 6.30 -6.69
N GLY A 242 -4.83 6.94 -5.99
CA GLY A 242 -4.55 8.08 -5.11
C GLY A 242 -3.69 7.73 -3.91
N GLY A 243 -3.67 6.45 -3.51
CA GLY A 243 -2.87 5.91 -2.43
C GLY A 243 -3.04 4.41 -2.35
N ALA A 244 -2.21 3.65 -3.10
CA ALA A 244 -2.33 2.21 -3.15
C ALA A 244 -1.78 1.57 -1.86
N GLN A 245 -2.68 1.01 -1.07
CA GLN A 245 -2.36 0.21 0.10
C GLN A 245 -1.87 -1.17 -0.32
N THR A 246 -0.80 -1.65 0.30
CA THR A 246 -0.44 -3.06 0.28
C THR A 246 -0.86 -3.71 1.59
N SER A 247 -1.13 -5.01 1.56
CA SER A 247 -1.69 -5.71 2.71
C SER A 247 -0.93 -6.95 3.10
N LEU A 248 -0.78 -7.15 4.39
CA LEU A 248 -0.40 -8.41 4.99
C LEU A 248 -1.65 -9.30 5.05
N TYR A 249 -1.54 -10.49 4.52
CA TYR A 249 -2.50 -11.57 4.67
C TYR A 249 -1.95 -12.58 5.65
N VAL A 250 -2.75 -12.99 6.62
CA VAL A 250 -2.42 -14.06 7.57
C VAL A 250 -3.49 -15.13 7.46
N ASN A 251 -3.10 -16.40 7.34
CA ASN A 251 -4.06 -17.49 7.37
C ASN A 251 -4.89 -17.42 8.67
N GLN A 252 -6.21 -17.43 8.55
CA GLN A 252 -7.11 -17.23 9.69
C GLN A 252 -6.90 -18.29 10.77
N GLY A 253 -6.79 -19.56 10.38
CA GLY A 253 -6.60 -20.65 11.34
C GLY A 253 -5.29 -20.57 12.10
N GLU A 254 -4.22 -20.07 11.45
CA GLU A 254 -2.94 -19.84 12.13
C GLU A 254 -2.99 -18.59 13.03
N TYR A 255 -3.65 -17.52 12.57
CA TYR A 255 -3.81 -16.29 13.37
C TYR A 255 -4.60 -16.53 14.66
N GLU A 256 -5.66 -17.32 14.61
CA GLU A 256 -6.50 -17.64 15.77
C GLU A 256 -5.76 -18.44 16.86
N LYS A 257 -4.73 -19.19 16.49
CA LYS A 257 -3.85 -19.93 17.43
C LYS A 257 -2.83 -19.05 18.14
N LEU A 258 -2.59 -17.82 17.63
CA LEU A 258 -1.58 -16.93 18.19
C LEU A 258 -1.96 -16.45 19.59
N PRO A 259 -1.00 -16.36 20.51
CA PRO A 259 -1.18 -15.62 21.75
C PRO A 259 -1.64 -14.20 21.48
N LYS A 260 -2.50 -13.63 22.33
CA LYS A 260 -3.01 -12.27 22.16
C LYS A 260 -1.90 -11.22 21.99
N ALA A 261 -0.79 -11.40 22.74
CA ALA A 261 0.37 -10.51 22.62
C ALA A 261 0.94 -10.49 21.18
N TYR A 262 1.03 -11.66 20.52
CA TYR A 262 1.53 -11.72 19.13
C TYR A 262 0.56 -11.11 18.14
N GLN A 263 -0.73 -11.27 18.35
CA GLN A 263 -1.75 -10.59 17.54
C GLN A 263 -1.63 -9.06 17.63
N VAL A 264 -1.41 -8.52 18.84
CA VAL A 264 -1.20 -7.09 19.07
C VAL A 264 0.10 -6.60 18.42
N ILE A 265 1.18 -7.38 18.51
CA ILE A 265 2.46 -7.05 17.85
C ILE A 265 2.29 -6.98 16.33
N ILE A 266 1.56 -7.92 15.72
CA ILE A 266 1.28 -7.89 14.27
C ILE A 266 0.55 -6.59 13.90
N ASP A 267 -0.52 -6.24 14.63
CA ASP A 267 -1.27 -5.00 14.34
C ASP A 267 -0.39 -3.75 14.49
N ALA A 268 0.39 -3.65 15.55
CA ALA A 268 1.29 -2.51 15.77
C ALA A 268 2.40 -2.43 14.71
N ALA A 269 3.02 -3.55 14.37
CA ALA A 269 4.08 -3.62 13.37
C ALA A 269 3.57 -3.24 11.97
N THR A 270 2.38 -3.69 11.58
CA THR A 270 1.81 -3.34 10.28
C THR A 270 1.45 -1.86 10.16
N ARG A 271 0.92 -1.25 11.21
CA ARG A 271 0.68 0.21 11.26
C ARG A 271 1.99 1.01 11.12
N ALA A 272 3.02 0.64 11.86
CA ALA A 272 4.34 1.27 11.76
C ALA A 272 4.93 1.14 10.36
N CYS A 273 4.85 -0.04 9.74
CA CYS A 273 5.31 -0.27 8.36
C CYS A 273 4.53 0.54 7.34
N THR A 274 3.22 0.69 7.49
CA THR A 274 2.38 1.49 6.58
C THR A 274 2.85 2.95 6.53
N ILE A 275 3.08 3.56 7.69
CA ILE A 275 3.58 4.94 7.79
C ILE A 275 5.01 5.05 7.24
N SER A 276 5.89 4.10 7.60
CA SER A 276 7.28 4.09 7.14
C SER A 276 7.39 3.96 5.62
N MET A 277 6.58 3.11 4.99
CA MET A 277 6.59 2.92 3.53
C MET A 277 6.20 4.21 2.81
N THR A 278 5.10 4.86 3.23
CA THR A 278 4.66 6.13 2.63
C THR A 278 5.74 7.21 2.76
N ALA A 279 6.29 7.39 3.96
CA ALA A 279 7.35 8.36 4.19
C ALA A 279 8.61 8.09 3.34
N ARG A 280 8.95 6.81 3.14
CA ARG A 280 10.07 6.41 2.28
C ARG A 280 9.79 6.74 0.81
N TYR A 281 8.59 6.48 0.31
CA TYR A 281 8.20 6.86 -1.05
C TYR A 281 8.23 8.36 -1.27
N ASP A 282 7.67 9.16 -0.36
CA ASP A 282 7.68 10.62 -0.47
C ASP A 282 9.10 11.17 -0.58
N ASN A 283 10.01 10.67 0.25
CA ASN A 283 11.41 11.05 0.19
C ASN A 283 12.08 10.61 -1.12
N LEU A 284 11.98 9.34 -1.50
CA LEU A 284 12.73 8.75 -2.61
C LEU A 284 12.16 9.13 -3.97
N ASN A 285 10.82 9.22 -4.12
CA ASN A 285 10.18 9.65 -5.35
C ASN A 285 10.59 11.07 -5.77
N SER A 286 10.69 11.99 -4.80
CA SER A 286 11.11 13.37 -5.08
C SER A 286 12.52 13.46 -5.66
N ILE A 287 13.42 12.58 -5.22
CA ILE A 287 14.80 12.49 -5.68
C ILE A 287 14.86 11.80 -7.06
N ALA A 288 14.18 10.65 -7.20
CA ALA A 288 14.16 9.88 -8.43
C ALA A 288 13.51 10.65 -9.60
N LEU A 289 12.43 11.41 -9.34
CA LEU A 289 11.78 12.23 -10.38
C LEU A 289 12.76 13.24 -10.99
N ARG A 290 13.55 13.91 -10.15
CA ARG A 290 14.57 14.86 -10.64
C ARG A 290 15.63 14.18 -11.49
N ARG A 291 16.08 12.98 -11.09
CA ARG A 291 17.05 12.21 -11.90
C ARG A 291 16.47 11.80 -13.24
N LEU A 292 15.24 11.27 -13.26
CA LEU A 292 14.55 10.87 -14.48
C LEU A 292 14.38 12.04 -15.47
N ILE A 293 13.96 13.21 -14.98
CA ILE A 293 13.84 14.42 -15.79
C ILE A 293 15.23 14.83 -16.32
N GLY A 294 16.25 14.83 -15.48
CA GLY A 294 17.64 15.14 -15.87
C GLY A 294 18.21 14.18 -16.91
N GLN A 295 17.69 12.96 -16.98
CA GLN A 295 18.04 11.95 -17.98
C GLN A 295 17.23 12.05 -19.28
N GLY A 296 16.33 13.05 -19.39
CA GLY A 296 15.56 13.32 -20.61
C GLY A 296 14.15 12.74 -20.64
N THR A 297 13.64 12.19 -19.52
CA THR A 297 12.24 11.78 -19.41
C THR A 297 11.31 12.96 -19.67
N GLN A 298 10.30 12.76 -20.50
CA GLN A 298 9.31 13.76 -20.86
C GLN A 298 8.11 13.68 -19.91
N LEU A 299 8.16 14.45 -18.82
CA LEU A 299 7.05 14.55 -17.87
C LEU A 299 5.85 15.25 -18.52
N ARG A 300 4.66 14.68 -18.39
CA ARG A 300 3.40 15.20 -18.98
C ARG A 300 2.24 15.06 -17.99
N ALA A 301 1.43 16.11 -17.88
CA ALA A 301 0.10 15.96 -17.29
C ALA A 301 -0.84 15.27 -18.30
N PHE A 302 -1.74 14.42 -17.81
CA PHE A 302 -2.82 13.95 -18.67
C PHE A 302 -3.67 15.13 -19.15
N PRO A 303 -4.03 15.17 -20.44
CA PRO A 303 -4.98 16.17 -20.95
C PRO A 303 -6.30 16.14 -20.19
N ARG A 304 -6.91 17.30 -19.99
CA ARG A 304 -8.19 17.41 -19.28
C ARG A 304 -9.27 16.48 -19.87
N ALA A 305 -9.33 16.39 -21.20
CA ALA A 305 -10.29 15.50 -21.88
C ALA A 305 -10.08 14.02 -21.54
N VAL A 306 -8.82 13.58 -21.35
CA VAL A 306 -8.50 12.21 -20.93
C VAL A 306 -8.96 12.00 -19.47
N MET A 307 -8.71 12.96 -18.59
CA MET A 307 -9.15 12.88 -17.19
C MET A 307 -10.68 12.83 -17.06
N ASP A 308 -11.39 13.68 -17.82
CA ASP A 308 -12.85 13.71 -17.81
C ASP A 308 -13.45 12.40 -18.37
N ALA A 309 -12.89 11.86 -19.45
CA ALA A 309 -13.30 10.57 -20.01
C ALA A 309 -13.02 9.42 -19.04
N SER A 310 -11.89 9.46 -18.32
CA SER A 310 -11.54 8.47 -17.31
C SER A 310 -12.50 8.50 -16.12
N TRP A 311 -12.91 9.70 -15.69
CA TRP A 311 -13.92 9.87 -14.66
C TRP A 311 -15.25 9.26 -15.07
N GLU A 312 -15.75 9.62 -16.25
CA GLU A 312 -17.04 9.10 -16.78
C GLU A 312 -17.02 7.58 -16.95
N ALA A 313 -15.93 7.03 -17.51
CA ALA A 313 -15.77 5.59 -17.66
C ALA A 313 -15.76 4.88 -16.29
N SER A 314 -15.08 5.47 -15.29
CA SER A 314 -15.04 4.94 -13.92
C SER A 314 -16.45 4.88 -13.31
N GLN A 315 -17.25 5.95 -13.46
CA GLN A 315 -18.63 5.98 -12.91
C GLN A 315 -19.52 4.89 -13.56
N LYS A 316 -19.37 4.67 -14.87
CA LYS A 316 -20.11 3.61 -15.59
C LYS A 316 -19.74 2.22 -15.08
N VAL A 317 -18.43 1.94 -14.94
CA VAL A 317 -17.97 0.63 -14.44
C VAL A 317 -18.40 0.41 -13.00
N TYR A 318 -18.32 1.42 -12.13
CA TYR A 318 -18.85 1.33 -10.76
C TYR A 318 -20.35 0.99 -10.74
N ALA A 319 -21.14 1.67 -11.55
CA ALA A 319 -22.58 1.40 -11.63
C ALA A 319 -22.88 -0.04 -12.10
N GLU A 320 -22.15 -0.54 -13.09
CA GLU A 320 -22.30 -1.90 -13.59
C GLU A 320 -21.93 -2.96 -12.55
N VAL A 321 -20.84 -2.76 -11.80
CA VAL A 321 -20.41 -3.71 -10.76
C VAL A 321 -21.34 -3.64 -9.55
N ASN A 322 -21.75 -2.44 -9.12
CA ASN A 322 -22.72 -2.23 -8.04
C ASN A 322 -24.05 -2.96 -8.31
N ALA A 323 -24.51 -2.94 -9.57
CA ALA A 323 -25.76 -3.61 -9.95
C ALA A 323 -25.68 -5.14 -9.85
N LYS A 324 -24.48 -5.71 -9.96
CA LYS A 324 -24.26 -7.17 -10.02
C LYS A 324 -23.75 -7.76 -8.71
N ASN A 325 -23.11 -6.96 -7.85
CA ASN A 325 -22.47 -7.43 -6.62
C ASN A 325 -22.92 -6.59 -5.43
N PRO A 326 -23.88 -7.07 -4.61
CA PRO A 326 -24.37 -6.35 -3.44
C PRO A 326 -23.30 -6.07 -2.38
N ARG A 327 -22.32 -6.97 -2.22
CA ARG A 327 -21.20 -6.75 -1.29
C ARG A 327 -20.30 -5.61 -1.78
N PHE A 328 -19.93 -5.64 -3.06
CA PHE A 328 -19.19 -4.54 -3.67
C PHE A 328 -19.91 -3.21 -3.46
N LYS A 329 -21.23 -3.18 -3.73
CA LYS A 329 -22.05 -1.99 -3.55
C LYS A 329 -22.02 -1.47 -2.09
N ALA A 330 -22.16 -2.35 -1.13
CA ALA A 330 -22.16 -1.95 0.29
C ALA A 330 -20.83 -1.33 0.70
N ILE A 331 -19.70 -1.90 0.24
CA ILE A 331 -18.36 -1.36 0.52
C ILE A 331 -18.14 -0.06 -0.27
N TYR A 332 -18.56 -0.02 -1.53
CA TYR A 332 -18.49 1.17 -2.39
C TYR A 332 -19.22 2.35 -1.78
N ASP A 333 -20.47 2.17 -1.34
CA ASP A 333 -21.28 3.24 -0.75
C ASP A 333 -20.60 3.82 0.51
N ASN A 334 -20.06 2.95 1.37
CA ASN A 334 -19.33 3.38 2.57
C ASN A 334 -18.02 4.11 2.19
N TYR A 335 -17.21 3.54 1.32
CA TYR A 335 -15.92 4.10 0.90
C TYR A 335 -16.08 5.46 0.21
N MET A 336 -17.02 5.57 -0.75
CA MET A 336 -17.25 6.81 -1.49
C MET A 336 -17.90 7.87 -0.62
N GLY A 337 -18.84 7.49 0.26
CA GLY A 337 -19.41 8.40 1.26
C GLY A 337 -18.34 8.97 2.19
N TYR A 338 -17.39 8.13 2.64
CA TYR A 338 -16.26 8.57 3.44
C TYR A 338 -15.32 9.50 2.68
N ARG A 339 -15.00 9.19 1.42
CA ARG A 339 -14.23 10.06 0.52
C ARG A 339 -14.90 11.44 0.39
N ASP A 340 -16.18 11.47 0.11
CA ASP A 340 -16.92 12.69 -0.14
C ASP A 340 -17.02 13.56 1.13
N GLN A 341 -16.96 12.94 2.31
CA GLN A 341 -16.81 13.65 3.59
C GLN A 341 -15.42 14.27 3.77
N LEU A 342 -14.34 13.55 3.36
CA LEU A 342 -12.97 14.00 3.59
C LEU A 342 -12.47 15.01 2.54
N VAL A 343 -12.89 14.90 1.29
CA VAL A 343 -12.39 15.76 0.19
C VAL A 343 -12.58 17.25 0.48
N PRO A 344 -13.72 17.76 1.01
CA PRO A 344 -13.87 19.17 1.36
C PRO A 344 -12.86 19.63 2.42
N TRP A 345 -12.59 18.81 3.42
CA TRP A 345 -11.58 19.10 4.45
C TRP A 345 -10.18 19.20 3.85
N PHE A 346 -9.76 18.20 3.07
CA PHE A 346 -8.44 18.21 2.43
C PHE A 346 -8.28 19.39 1.46
N ARG A 347 -9.36 19.78 0.78
CA ARG A 347 -9.35 20.94 -0.11
C ARG A 347 -9.10 22.25 0.64
N VAL A 348 -9.70 22.42 1.81
CA VAL A 348 -9.54 23.63 2.64
C VAL A 348 -8.19 23.65 3.35
N ALA A 349 -7.73 22.52 3.86
CA ALA A 349 -6.50 22.42 4.61
C ALA A 349 -5.28 22.21 3.67
N GLU A 350 -5.03 20.95 3.29
CA GLU A 350 -3.81 20.55 2.60
C GLU A 350 -3.65 21.19 1.21
N ALA A 351 -4.69 21.07 0.36
CA ALA A 351 -4.58 21.57 -1.01
C ALA A 351 -4.43 23.10 -1.07
N ALA A 352 -5.12 23.84 -0.20
CA ALA A 352 -4.97 25.29 -0.14
C ALA A 352 -3.56 25.70 0.31
N TYR A 353 -3.01 25.02 1.32
CA TYR A 353 -1.64 25.23 1.79
C TYR A 353 -0.60 24.90 0.70
N ASP A 354 -0.70 23.72 0.08
CA ASP A 354 0.24 23.25 -0.93
C ASP A 354 0.22 24.14 -2.19
N GLN A 355 -0.96 24.57 -2.64
CA GLN A 355 -1.10 25.48 -3.78
C GLN A 355 -0.43 26.83 -3.51
N TYR A 356 -0.66 27.41 -2.32
CA TYR A 356 -0.02 28.68 -1.96
C TYR A 356 1.50 28.53 -1.88
N LEU A 357 1.98 27.49 -1.19
CA LEU A 357 3.42 27.25 -1.03
C LEU A 357 4.11 27.02 -2.38
N GLY A 358 3.52 26.21 -3.26
CA GLY A 358 4.03 25.97 -4.60
C GLY A 358 4.12 27.25 -5.43
N ALA A 359 3.09 28.12 -5.38
CA ALA A 359 3.09 29.41 -6.04
C ALA A 359 4.11 30.40 -5.45
N ALA A 360 4.29 30.40 -4.14
CA ALA A 360 5.28 31.25 -3.47
C ALA A 360 6.72 30.87 -3.84
N LEU A 361 7.05 29.57 -3.80
CA LEU A 361 8.38 29.06 -4.14
C LEU A 361 8.74 29.27 -5.63
N SER A 362 7.75 29.23 -6.54
CA SER A 362 7.99 29.48 -7.96
C SER A 362 8.35 30.93 -8.29
N ARG A 363 8.01 31.90 -7.41
CA ARG A 363 8.38 33.30 -7.55
C ARG A 363 9.80 33.64 -7.07
N GLN A 364 10.45 32.71 -6.36
CA GLN A 364 11.81 32.89 -5.84
C GLN A 364 12.89 32.39 -6.80
N LYS A 365 12.50 31.74 -7.89
CA LYS A 365 13.37 31.30 -9.01
C LYS A 365 13.30 32.29 -10.17
#